data_8979d618c537721116bbfe60228d13ab
#
_entry.id   8979d618c537721116bbfe60228d13ab
#
_cell.length_a   1.000
_cell.length_b   1.000
_cell.length_c   1.000
_cell.angle_alpha   90.00
_cell.angle_beta   90.00
_cell.angle_gamma   90.00
#
_symmetry.space_group_name_H-M   'P 1'
#
loop_
_entity.id
_entity.type
_entity.pdbx_description
1 polymer ?
#
loop_
_entity_poly.entity_id
_entity_poly.type
_entity_poly.pdbx_seq_one_letter_code
_entity_poly.pdbx_strand_id
1 'polypeptide(L)'
;MDRDILAGDYSSQVRKVLIYTLILNALVAGAKVIYGLMTNSVAMMSDGFHSVFDGTSNVIGLIGIWIASHPPDEKHPYGHKKYETLFTIIIAVMLFTTCFEILKKVYQSFHEYHKTNVTQTSFLIMFVTMGVNIFVMFYEKRKGKLLGSEFLIADAKHTKSDILVSLTVIMSLVFTKMGYHRADIIVGLIIAVFIAKIGYEILKNASDVLVDTVCLDTPAIEFVVNSIEGAKGCHNIRTRGSMNSIYLDLHILVDKNMSIEDSHRIADNIEEKIKKEFPSVVDIVVHIEPNTLNH
;
A
#
# COMPACT_ATOMS: atom_id res chain seq x y z
N MET A 1 -24.78 -8.27 -10.08
CA MET A 1 -23.47 -8.78 -10.57
C MET A 1 -22.72 -9.21 -9.32
N ASP A 2 -22.46 -10.51 -9.17
CA ASP A 2 -22.09 -11.13 -7.90
C ASP A 2 -20.82 -10.51 -7.29
N ARG A 3 -20.90 -10.12 -6.00
CA ARG A 3 -19.79 -9.58 -5.19
C ARG A 3 -18.56 -10.49 -5.21
N ASP A 4 -18.77 -11.79 -5.24
CA ASP A 4 -17.71 -12.81 -5.27
C ASP A 4 -16.92 -12.81 -6.58
N ILE A 5 -17.56 -12.44 -7.71
CA ILE A 5 -16.89 -12.31 -9.02
C ILE A 5 -15.97 -11.09 -9.03
N LEU A 6 -16.41 -9.95 -8.49
CA LEU A 6 -15.60 -8.73 -8.42
C LEU A 6 -14.43 -8.87 -7.43
N ALA A 7 -14.65 -9.51 -6.28
CA ALA A 7 -13.60 -9.78 -5.30
C ALA A 7 -12.58 -10.81 -5.82
N GLY A 8 -13.04 -11.84 -6.54
CA GLY A 8 -12.19 -12.85 -7.18
C GLY A 8 -11.34 -12.26 -8.30
N ASP A 9 -11.89 -11.35 -9.09
CA ASP A 9 -11.14 -10.66 -10.15
C ASP A 9 -10.09 -9.70 -9.57
N TYR A 10 -10.43 -8.93 -8.52
CA TYR A 10 -9.48 -8.07 -7.80
C TYR A 10 -8.29 -8.86 -7.27
N SER A 11 -8.52 -9.89 -6.45
CA SER A 11 -7.45 -10.68 -5.85
C SER A 11 -6.60 -11.39 -6.89
N SER A 12 -7.22 -11.89 -7.97
CA SER A 12 -6.52 -12.50 -9.11
C SER A 12 -5.60 -11.50 -9.81
N GLN A 13 -6.06 -10.27 -10.04
CA GLN A 13 -5.26 -9.23 -10.68
C GLN A 13 -4.09 -8.78 -9.79
N VAL A 14 -4.31 -8.56 -8.48
CA VAL A 14 -3.24 -8.21 -7.53
C VAL A 14 -2.21 -9.33 -7.45
N ARG A 15 -2.64 -10.60 -7.34
CA ARG A 15 -1.74 -11.77 -7.33
C ARG A 15 -0.90 -11.87 -8.60
N LYS A 16 -1.45 -11.61 -9.78
CA LYS A 16 -0.69 -11.59 -11.04
C LYS A 16 0.40 -10.53 -11.01
N VAL A 17 0.13 -9.34 -10.49
CA VAL A 17 1.13 -8.28 -10.34
C VAL A 17 2.25 -8.76 -9.42
N LEU A 18 1.92 -9.27 -8.22
CA LEU A 18 2.90 -9.73 -7.23
C LEU A 18 3.75 -10.91 -7.74
N ILE A 19 3.15 -11.87 -8.47
CA ILE A 19 3.91 -12.98 -9.07
C ILE A 19 4.88 -12.45 -10.13
N TYR A 20 4.43 -11.52 -10.98
CA TYR A 20 5.27 -10.95 -12.03
C TYR A 20 6.46 -10.17 -11.43
N THR A 21 6.21 -9.34 -10.42
CA THR A 21 7.26 -8.56 -9.75
C THR A 21 8.19 -9.45 -8.92
N LEU A 22 7.67 -10.50 -8.27
CA LEU A 22 8.46 -11.52 -7.58
C LEU A 22 9.45 -12.21 -8.55
N ILE A 23 9.00 -12.58 -9.75
CA ILE A 23 9.87 -13.20 -10.76
C ILE A 23 10.98 -12.22 -11.18
N LEU A 24 10.64 -10.94 -11.42
CA LEU A 24 11.63 -9.93 -11.76
C LEU A 24 12.65 -9.72 -10.65
N ASN A 25 12.18 -9.59 -9.39
CA ASN A 25 13.06 -9.44 -8.22
C ASN A 25 13.97 -10.68 -8.02
N ALA A 26 13.42 -11.88 -8.21
CA ALA A 26 14.20 -13.11 -8.13
C ALA A 26 15.29 -13.20 -9.23
N LEU A 27 15.00 -12.75 -10.46
CA LEU A 27 15.97 -12.67 -11.55
C LEU A 27 17.09 -11.67 -11.25
N VAL A 28 16.76 -10.50 -10.71
CA VAL A 28 17.70 -9.48 -10.28
C VAL A 28 18.60 -10.00 -9.17
N ALA A 29 18.01 -10.59 -8.13
CA ALA A 29 18.74 -11.17 -7.00
C ALA A 29 19.65 -12.31 -7.45
N GLY A 30 19.15 -13.22 -8.29
CA GLY A 30 19.91 -14.33 -8.86
C GLY A 30 21.11 -13.85 -9.68
N ALA A 31 20.92 -12.85 -10.54
CA ALA A 31 22.01 -12.27 -11.33
C ALA A 31 23.13 -11.69 -10.44
N LYS A 32 22.76 -10.97 -9.36
CA LYS A 32 23.72 -10.41 -8.39
C LYS A 32 24.49 -11.50 -7.63
N VAL A 33 23.79 -12.54 -7.14
CA VAL A 33 24.41 -13.66 -6.40
C VAL A 33 25.35 -14.45 -7.31
N ILE A 34 24.90 -14.82 -8.51
CA ILE A 34 25.72 -15.59 -9.48
C ILE A 34 26.97 -14.80 -9.85
N TYR A 35 26.82 -13.51 -10.18
CA TYR A 35 27.96 -12.65 -10.49
C TYR A 35 28.92 -12.51 -9.29
N GLY A 36 28.39 -12.34 -8.09
CA GLY A 36 29.18 -12.28 -6.85
C GLY A 36 30.00 -13.54 -6.63
N LEU A 37 29.41 -14.72 -6.86
CA LEU A 37 30.11 -16.02 -6.78
C LEU A 37 31.20 -16.15 -7.85
N MET A 38 30.92 -15.81 -9.11
CA MET A 38 31.87 -15.90 -10.22
C MET A 38 33.10 -14.99 -10.04
N THR A 39 32.90 -13.83 -9.39
CA THR A 39 33.97 -12.83 -9.18
C THR A 39 34.56 -12.87 -7.78
N ASN A 40 34.13 -13.81 -6.91
CA ASN A 40 34.48 -13.85 -5.49
C ASN A 40 34.29 -12.51 -4.79
N SER A 41 33.26 -11.73 -5.23
CA SER A 41 32.95 -10.42 -4.67
C SER A 41 31.96 -10.57 -3.52
N VAL A 42 32.46 -10.51 -2.29
CA VAL A 42 31.62 -10.56 -1.09
C VAL A 42 30.57 -9.43 -1.08
N ALA A 43 30.94 -8.25 -1.59
CA ALA A 43 30.01 -7.11 -1.68
C ALA A 43 28.82 -7.40 -2.61
N MET A 44 29.05 -7.97 -3.80
CA MET A 44 28.00 -8.35 -4.75
C MET A 44 27.13 -9.50 -4.23
N MET A 45 27.74 -10.49 -3.56
CA MET A 45 26.99 -11.57 -2.92
C MET A 45 26.08 -11.02 -1.83
N SER A 46 26.60 -10.14 -0.97
CA SER A 46 25.83 -9.51 0.10
C SER A 46 24.65 -8.69 -0.46
N ASP A 47 24.88 -7.91 -1.53
CA ASP A 47 23.82 -7.14 -2.21
C ASP A 47 22.79 -8.07 -2.88
N GLY A 48 23.24 -9.21 -3.46
CA GLY A 48 22.35 -10.23 -4.01
C GLY A 48 21.46 -10.89 -2.95
N PHE A 49 22.04 -11.27 -1.80
CA PHE A 49 21.27 -11.81 -0.69
C PHE A 49 20.28 -10.77 -0.13
N HIS A 50 20.67 -9.51 -0.03
CA HIS A 50 19.75 -8.43 0.36
C HIS A 50 18.56 -8.35 -0.60
N SER A 51 18.81 -8.39 -1.92
CA SER A 51 17.73 -8.42 -2.92
C SER A 51 16.84 -9.67 -2.86
N VAL A 52 17.33 -10.82 -2.37
CA VAL A 52 16.47 -11.99 -2.06
C VAL A 52 15.54 -11.68 -0.91
N PHE A 53 16.04 -11.04 0.15
CA PHE A 53 15.20 -10.63 1.29
C PHE A 53 14.16 -9.57 0.89
N ASP A 54 14.50 -8.64 0.01
CA ASP A 54 13.54 -7.65 -0.52
C ASP A 54 12.38 -8.33 -1.27
N GLY A 55 12.67 -9.44 -1.98
CA GLY A 55 11.64 -10.28 -2.61
C GLY A 55 10.66 -10.92 -1.62
N THR A 56 10.96 -10.96 -0.32
CA THR A 56 10.02 -11.49 0.69
C THR A 56 8.77 -10.63 0.82
N SER A 57 8.83 -9.33 0.51
CA SER A 57 7.66 -8.43 0.48
C SER A 57 6.58 -8.98 -0.45
N ASN A 58 6.94 -9.40 -1.65
CA ASN A 58 6.01 -9.98 -2.62
C ASN A 58 5.38 -11.28 -2.12
N VAL A 59 6.16 -12.15 -1.41
CA VAL A 59 5.63 -13.39 -0.82
C VAL A 59 4.65 -13.06 0.30
N ILE A 60 4.99 -12.12 1.18
CA ILE A 60 4.12 -11.61 2.24
C ILE A 60 2.82 -11.07 1.62
N GLY A 61 2.92 -10.31 0.54
CA GLY A 61 1.78 -9.80 -0.21
C GLY A 61 0.89 -10.89 -0.78
N LEU A 62 1.48 -11.92 -1.39
CA LEU A 62 0.73 -13.07 -1.92
C LEU A 62 -0.07 -13.77 -0.83
N ILE A 63 0.51 -13.97 0.35
CA ILE A 63 -0.16 -14.56 1.51
C ILE A 63 -1.28 -13.62 2.00
N GLY A 64 -0.98 -12.33 2.15
CA GLY A 64 -1.93 -11.32 2.61
C GLY A 64 -3.15 -11.20 1.71
N ILE A 65 -2.94 -11.11 0.40
CA ILE A 65 -4.01 -11.03 -0.59
C ILE A 65 -4.80 -12.36 -0.65
N TRP A 66 -4.13 -13.50 -0.49
CA TRP A 66 -4.83 -14.79 -0.42
C TRP A 66 -5.78 -14.85 0.78
N ILE A 67 -5.33 -14.45 1.99
CA ILE A 67 -6.18 -14.39 3.18
C ILE A 67 -7.29 -13.35 3.00
N ALA A 68 -6.95 -12.15 2.54
CA ALA A 68 -7.92 -11.06 2.33
C ALA A 68 -9.00 -11.38 1.27
N SER A 69 -8.75 -12.37 0.40
CA SER A 69 -9.70 -12.79 -0.64
C SER A 69 -10.79 -13.75 -0.15
N HIS A 70 -10.68 -14.24 1.10
CA HIS A 70 -11.72 -15.11 1.64
C HIS A 70 -13.02 -14.34 1.86
N PRO A 71 -14.18 -14.93 1.50
CA PRO A 71 -15.48 -14.31 1.72
C PRO A 71 -15.79 -14.18 3.23
N PRO A 72 -16.82 -13.44 3.60
CA PRO A 72 -17.36 -13.43 4.95
C PRO A 72 -17.65 -14.83 5.48
N ASP A 73 -17.32 -15.06 6.75
CA ASP A 73 -17.59 -16.30 7.49
C ASP A 73 -18.23 -15.98 8.85
N GLU A 74 -18.56 -17.00 9.65
CA GLU A 74 -19.18 -16.81 10.97
C GLU A 74 -18.34 -15.99 11.95
N LYS A 75 -17.00 -16.04 11.83
CA LYS A 75 -16.07 -15.29 12.68
C LYS A 75 -15.77 -13.89 12.14
N HIS A 76 -15.86 -13.72 10.83
CA HIS A 76 -15.55 -12.47 10.13
C HIS A 76 -16.73 -12.05 9.22
N PRO A 77 -17.87 -11.60 9.80
CA PRO A 77 -19.08 -11.27 9.03
C PRO A 77 -18.88 -10.19 7.97
N TYR A 78 -17.90 -9.29 8.16
CA TYR A 78 -17.52 -8.25 7.18
C TYR A 78 -16.46 -8.71 6.17
N GLY A 79 -16.04 -10.00 6.24
CA GLY A 79 -15.00 -10.56 5.38
C GLY A 79 -13.58 -10.28 5.89
N HIS A 80 -12.59 -10.61 5.05
CA HIS A 80 -11.19 -10.66 5.44
C HIS A 80 -10.34 -9.50 4.88
N LYS A 81 -10.97 -8.47 4.29
CA LYS A 81 -10.26 -7.37 3.61
C LYS A 81 -9.24 -6.63 4.49
N LYS A 82 -9.51 -6.43 5.78
CA LYS A 82 -8.57 -5.79 6.73
C LYS A 82 -7.24 -6.53 6.88
N TYR A 83 -7.16 -7.81 6.48
CA TYR A 83 -5.87 -8.52 6.43
C TYR A 83 -4.90 -7.87 5.42
N GLU A 84 -5.37 -7.35 4.27
CA GLU A 84 -4.49 -6.61 3.35
C GLU A 84 -3.81 -5.43 4.07
N THR A 85 -4.55 -4.69 4.87
CA THR A 85 -4.02 -3.58 5.68
C THR A 85 -3.02 -4.06 6.74
N LEU A 86 -3.27 -5.20 7.41
CA LEU A 86 -2.30 -5.78 8.36
C LEU A 86 -1.00 -6.17 7.65
N PHE A 87 -1.07 -6.77 6.48
CA PHE A 87 0.12 -7.10 5.70
C PHE A 87 0.84 -5.85 5.15
N THR A 88 0.11 -4.76 4.89
CA THR A 88 0.69 -3.46 4.55
C THR A 88 1.52 -2.88 5.71
N ILE A 89 1.11 -3.09 6.97
CA ILE A 89 1.90 -2.70 8.15
C ILE A 89 3.24 -3.45 8.19
N ILE A 90 3.28 -4.72 7.78
CA ILE A 90 4.54 -5.47 7.72
C ILE A 90 5.53 -4.79 6.77
N ILE A 91 5.06 -4.27 5.63
CA ILE A 91 5.91 -3.48 4.72
C ILE A 91 6.48 -2.23 5.41
N ALA A 92 5.69 -1.52 6.21
CA ALA A 92 6.19 -0.39 6.98
C ALA A 92 7.27 -0.80 7.99
N VAL A 93 7.11 -1.95 8.67
CA VAL A 93 8.12 -2.50 9.58
C VAL A 93 9.41 -2.84 8.84
N MET A 94 9.33 -3.45 7.64
CA MET A 94 10.50 -3.71 6.79
C MET A 94 11.24 -2.42 6.44
N LEU A 95 10.54 -1.34 6.09
CA LEU A 95 11.15 -0.03 5.83
C LEU A 95 11.86 0.55 7.06
N PHE A 96 11.29 0.42 8.25
CA PHE A 96 11.97 0.86 9.48
C PHE A 96 13.21 0.01 9.78
N THR A 97 13.18 -1.29 9.48
CA THR A 97 14.36 -2.17 9.58
C THR A 97 15.46 -1.70 8.63
N THR A 98 15.12 -1.42 7.36
CA THR A 98 16.07 -0.85 6.37
C THR A 98 16.64 0.49 6.85
N CYS A 99 15.81 1.37 7.39
CA CYS A 99 16.25 2.63 7.97
C CYS A 99 17.27 2.41 9.11
N PHE A 100 17.00 1.49 10.00
CA PHE A 100 17.91 1.13 11.10
C PHE A 100 19.25 0.58 10.59
N GLU A 101 19.24 -0.28 9.57
CA GLU A 101 20.46 -0.80 8.95
C GLU A 101 21.31 0.32 8.32
N ILE A 102 20.67 1.30 7.64
CA ILE A 102 21.38 2.46 7.08
C ILE A 102 22.02 3.28 8.20
N LEU A 103 21.29 3.57 9.28
CA LEU A 103 21.81 4.31 10.43
C LEU A 103 22.98 3.57 11.08
N LYS A 104 22.91 2.24 11.19
CA LYS A 104 24.01 1.40 11.69
C LYS A 104 25.25 1.50 10.77
N LYS A 105 25.07 1.44 9.45
CA LYS A 105 26.18 1.63 8.48
C LYS A 105 26.79 3.03 8.60
N VAL A 106 25.97 4.07 8.71
CA VAL A 106 26.43 5.45 8.93
C VAL A 106 27.26 5.55 10.22
N TYR A 107 26.78 4.96 11.33
CA TYR A 107 27.54 4.91 12.57
C TYR A 107 28.88 4.21 12.44
N GLN A 108 28.94 3.07 11.74
CA GLN A 108 30.17 2.34 11.48
C GLN A 108 31.16 3.16 10.63
N SER A 109 30.67 3.87 9.60
CA SER A 109 31.48 4.75 8.74
C SER A 109 32.12 5.93 9.50
N PHE A 110 31.59 6.31 10.68
CA PHE A 110 32.24 7.29 11.57
C PHE A 110 33.49 6.75 12.23
N HIS A 111 33.54 5.42 12.51
CA HIS A 111 34.60 4.79 13.29
C HIS A 111 35.64 4.06 12.42
N GLU A 112 35.20 3.52 11.29
CA GLU A 112 36.04 2.71 10.40
C GLU A 112 35.85 3.10 8.93
N TYR A 113 36.95 3.43 8.27
CA TYR A 113 36.95 3.70 6.83
C TYR A 113 37.07 2.38 6.05
N HIS A 114 35.99 1.92 5.45
CA HIS A 114 35.98 0.75 4.60
C HIS A 114 36.20 1.13 3.13
N LYS A 115 37.35 0.75 2.55
CA LYS A 115 37.56 0.84 1.10
C LYS A 115 36.70 -0.21 0.39
N THR A 116 35.65 0.23 -0.26
CA THR A 116 34.87 -0.63 -1.18
C THR A 116 35.56 -0.66 -2.55
N ASN A 117 36.10 -1.83 -2.94
CA ASN A 117 36.58 -2.04 -4.29
C ASN A 117 35.45 -2.42 -5.21
N VAL A 118 34.93 -1.44 -5.97
CA VAL A 118 33.86 -1.69 -6.95
C VAL A 118 34.46 -1.68 -8.35
N THR A 119 34.23 -2.76 -9.09
CA THR A 119 34.67 -2.90 -10.48
C THR A 119 33.70 -2.20 -11.43
N GLN A 120 34.14 -1.90 -12.66
CA GLN A 120 33.26 -1.30 -13.69
C GLN A 120 32.03 -2.19 -13.98
N THR A 121 32.19 -3.50 -13.95
CA THR A 121 31.10 -4.46 -14.18
C THR A 121 30.08 -4.44 -13.03
N SER A 122 30.54 -4.26 -11.77
CA SER A 122 29.63 -4.09 -10.63
C SER A 122 28.75 -2.86 -10.80
N PHE A 123 29.31 -1.74 -11.30
CA PHE A 123 28.50 -0.55 -11.62
C PHE A 123 27.44 -0.81 -12.67
N LEU A 124 27.79 -1.53 -13.75
CA LEU A 124 26.83 -1.87 -14.81
C LEU A 124 25.66 -2.68 -14.25
N ILE A 125 25.96 -3.70 -13.42
CA ILE A 125 24.91 -4.52 -12.79
C ILE A 125 24.04 -3.66 -11.87
N MET A 126 24.62 -2.77 -11.06
CA MET A 126 23.86 -1.86 -10.21
C MET A 126 22.92 -0.96 -11.02
N PHE A 127 23.38 -0.40 -12.14
CA PHE A 127 22.54 0.43 -13.00
C PHE A 127 21.40 -0.37 -13.66
N VAL A 128 21.68 -1.58 -14.15
CA VAL A 128 20.67 -2.45 -14.76
C VAL A 128 19.61 -2.86 -13.73
N THR A 129 20.05 -3.30 -12.55
CA THR A 129 19.13 -3.72 -11.48
C THR A 129 18.32 -2.55 -10.93
N MET A 130 18.92 -1.37 -10.80
CA MET A 130 18.20 -0.14 -10.44
C MET A 130 17.15 0.22 -11.50
N GLY A 131 17.45 0.05 -12.79
CA GLY A 131 16.49 0.24 -13.88
C GLY A 131 15.29 -0.72 -13.77
N VAL A 132 15.54 -1.99 -13.42
CA VAL A 132 14.47 -2.98 -13.18
C VAL A 132 13.62 -2.56 -11.96
N ASN A 133 14.23 -2.15 -10.85
CA ASN A 133 13.50 -1.69 -9.67
C ASN A 133 12.67 -0.44 -9.96
N ILE A 134 13.17 0.50 -10.77
CA ILE A 134 12.40 1.67 -11.22
C ILE A 134 11.16 1.22 -12.02
N PHE A 135 11.32 0.27 -12.94
CA PHE A 135 10.21 -0.29 -13.69
C PHE A 135 9.17 -0.97 -12.78
N VAL A 136 9.62 -1.84 -11.86
CA VAL A 136 8.78 -2.54 -10.88
C VAL A 136 7.99 -1.52 -10.05
N MET A 137 8.66 -0.53 -9.47
CA MET A 137 8.03 0.53 -8.68
C MET A 137 6.90 1.25 -9.43
N PHE A 138 7.14 1.67 -10.69
CA PHE A 138 6.11 2.34 -11.49
C PHE A 138 4.97 1.40 -11.86
N TYR A 139 5.26 0.15 -12.17
CA TYR A 139 4.27 -0.86 -12.52
C TYR A 139 3.35 -1.16 -11.33
N GLU A 140 3.90 -1.45 -10.15
CA GLU A 140 3.16 -1.69 -8.91
C GLU A 140 2.33 -0.48 -8.51
N LYS A 141 2.93 0.72 -8.52
CA LYS A 141 2.24 1.97 -8.20
C LYS A 141 1.04 2.22 -9.11
N ARG A 142 1.21 2.00 -10.43
CA ARG A 142 0.13 2.19 -11.41
C ARG A 142 -0.98 1.16 -11.19
N LYS A 143 -0.62 -0.11 -11.03
CA LYS A 143 -1.57 -1.20 -10.80
C LYS A 143 -2.26 -1.07 -9.44
N GLY A 144 -1.52 -0.72 -8.38
CA GLY A 144 -2.07 -0.46 -7.05
C GLY A 144 -3.14 0.64 -7.06
N LYS A 145 -2.88 1.75 -7.77
CA LYS A 145 -3.88 2.82 -7.93
C LYS A 145 -5.11 2.38 -8.74
N LEU A 146 -4.91 1.64 -9.84
CA LEU A 146 -6.01 1.17 -10.68
C LEU A 146 -6.90 0.14 -9.97
N LEU A 147 -6.29 -0.72 -9.14
CA LEU A 147 -6.99 -1.76 -8.40
C LEU A 147 -7.47 -1.29 -7.02
N GLY A 148 -7.02 -0.13 -6.54
CA GLY A 148 -7.27 0.32 -5.17
C GLY A 148 -6.59 -0.57 -4.12
N SER A 149 -5.44 -1.20 -4.44
CA SER A 149 -4.69 -2.05 -3.51
C SER A 149 -3.70 -1.22 -2.70
N GLU A 150 -3.96 -1.13 -1.40
CA GLU A 150 -3.06 -0.47 -0.45
C GLU A 150 -1.72 -1.19 -0.35
N PHE A 151 -1.76 -2.53 -0.42
CA PHE A 151 -0.56 -3.36 -0.38
C PHE A 151 0.36 -3.06 -1.56
N LEU A 152 -0.15 -3.06 -2.82
CA LEU A 152 0.68 -2.77 -4.00
C LEU A 152 1.25 -1.34 -3.97
N ILE A 153 0.51 -0.37 -3.42
CA ILE A 153 1.00 1.00 -3.25
C ILE A 153 2.12 1.04 -2.20
N ALA A 154 2.01 0.28 -1.12
CA ALA A 154 3.04 0.17 -0.09
C ALA A 154 4.28 -0.56 -0.60
N ASP A 155 4.11 -1.65 -1.36
CA ASP A 155 5.20 -2.41 -1.98
C ASP A 155 5.97 -1.57 -3.00
N ALA A 156 5.27 -0.77 -3.83
CA ALA A 156 5.91 0.23 -4.70
C ALA A 156 6.71 1.29 -3.92
N LYS A 157 6.25 1.68 -2.71
CA LYS A 157 7.00 2.59 -1.83
C LYS A 157 8.22 1.90 -1.20
N HIS A 158 8.13 0.60 -0.90
CA HIS A 158 9.26 -0.21 -0.45
C HIS A 158 10.32 -0.29 -1.55
N THR A 159 9.96 -0.70 -2.78
CA THR A 159 10.86 -0.72 -3.94
C THR A 159 11.50 0.66 -4.21
N LYS A 160 10.77 1.76 -3.96
CA LYS A 160 11.34 3.12 -4.02
C LYS A 160 12.45 3.31 -2.98
N SER A 161 12.32 2.76 -1.77
CA SER A 161 13.37 2.83 -0.75
C SER A 161 14.64 2.10 -1.21
N ASP A 162 14.51 0.95 -1.87
CA ASP A 162 15.65 0.18 -2.39
C ASP A 162 16.41 0.94 -3.49
N ILE A 163 15.68 1.69 -4.34
CA ILE A 163 16.27 2.61 -5.31
C ILE A 163 17.06 3.72 -4.60
N LEU A 164 16.52 4.28 -3.52
CA LEU A 164 17.22 5.31 -2.73
C LEU A 164 18.47 4.76 -2.06
N VAL A 165 18.42 3.53 -1.52
CA VAL A 165 19.59 2.83 -0.96
C VAL A 165 20.65 2.62 -2.04
N SER A 166 20.27 2.12 -3.21
CA SER A 166 21.20 1.93 -4.35
C SER A 166 21.82 3.26 -4.79
N LEU A 167 21.05 4.34 -4.82
CA LEU A 167 21.54 5.68 -5.13
C LEU A 167 22.55 6.17 -4.09
N THR A 168 22.35 5.87 -2.79
CA THR A 168 23.32 6.20 -1.74
C THR A 168 24.70 5.58 -2.04
N VAL A 169 24.71 4.31 -2.42
CA VAL A 169 25.95 3.61 -2.75
C VAL A 169 26.66 4.26 -3.94
N ILE A 170 25.94 4.59 -5.00
CA ILE A 170 26.48 5.27 -6.18
C ILE A 170 27.06 6.64 -5.80
N MET A 171 26.31 7.46 -5.05
CA MET A 171 26.77 8.77 -4.61
C MET A 171 27.99 8.69 -3.70
N SER A 172 28.02 7.75 -2.74
CA SER A 172 29.17 7.50 -1.87
C SER A 172 30.42 7.21 -2.69
N LEU A 173 30.33 6.37 -3.71
CA LEU A 173 31.46 6.04 -4.58
C LEU A 173 31.94 7.23 -5.41
N VAL A 174 31.04 8.05 -5.91
CA VAL A 174 31.38 9.29 -6.65
C VAL A 174 32.10 10.27 -5.73
N PHE A 175 31.56 10.55 -4.55
CA PHE A 175 32.16 11.47 -3.59
C PHE A 175 33.52 10.99 -3.08
N THR A 176 33.67 9.68 -2.85
CA THR A 176 34.96 9.09 -2.47
C THR A 176 36.03 9.31 -3.56
N LYS A 177 35.67 9.13 -4.86
CA LYS A 177 36.57 9.45 -5.98
C LYS A 177 36.93 10.93 -6.06
N MET A 178 36.05 11.82 -5.64
CA MET A 178 36.29 13.26 -5.58
C MET A 178 37.09 13.71 -4.34
N GLY A 179 37.44 12.77 -3.45
CA GLY A 179 38.19 13.04 -2.22
C GLY A 179 37.33 13.41 -1.00
N TYR A 180 36.00 13.39 -1.14
CA TYR A 180 35.06 13.70 -0.05
C TYR A 180 34.67 12.43 0.70
N HIS A 181 35.56 11.88 1.50
CA HIS A 181 35.44 10.59 2.17
C HIS A 181 34.33 10.50 3.24
N ARG A 182 33.80 11.62 3.70
CA ARG A 182 32.71 11.67 4.70
C ARG A 182 31.36 12.04 4.13
N ALA A 183 31.25 12.20 2.81
CA ALA A 183 29.99 12.58 2.17
C ALA A 183 28.94 11.46 2.23
N ASP A 184 29.36 10.20 2.30
CA ASP A 184 28.53 9.01 2.47
C ASP A 184 27.67 9.07 3.75
N ILE A 185 28.24 9.61 4.84
CA ILE A 185 27.56 9.81 6.12
C ILE A 185 26.35 10.75 5.95
N ILE A 186 26.57 11.91 5.31
CA ILE A 186 25.53 12.92 5.11
C ILE A 186 24.43 12.36 4.19
N VAL A 187 24.83 11.72 3.08
CA VAL A 187 23.90 11.13 2.12
C VAL A 187 23.09 10.02 2.78
N GLY A 188 23.75 9.14 3.56
CA GLY A 188 23.08 8.05 4.29
C GLY A 188 22.05 8.58 5.29
N LEU A 189 22.36 9.62 6.06
CA LEU A 189 21.43 10.24 7.00
C LEU A 189 20.20 10.85 6.29
N ILE A 190 20.42 11.58 5.19
CA ILE A 190 19.33 12.16 4.41
C ILE A 190 18.39 11.05 3.90
N ILE A 191 18.95 9.98 3.34
CA ILE A 191 18.14 8.88 2.80
C ILE A 191 17.42 8.11 3.91
N ALA A 192 18.07 7.89 5.07
CA ALA A 192 17.40 7.30 6.23
C ALA A 192 16.15 8.09 6.65
N VAL A 193 16.23 9.43 6.66
CA VAL A 193 15.07 10.30 6.95
C VAL A 193 13.97 10.13 5.89
N PHE A 194 14.33 10.07 4.60
CA PHE A 194 13.34 9.85 3.54
C PHE A 194 12.65 8.48 3.66
N ILE A 195 13.39 7.41 3.96
CA ILE A 195 12.84 6.06 4.14
C ILE A 195 11.95 6.02 5.38
N ALA A 196 12.38 6.61 6.50
CA ALA A 196 11.56 6.72 7.71
C ALA A 196 10.24 7.45 7.45
N LYS A 197 10.27 8.54 6.65
CA LYS A 197 9.06 9.26 6.24
C LYS A 197 8.13 8.38 5.41
N ILE A 198 8.66 7.60 4.44
CA ILE A 198 7.87 6.67 3.63
C ILE A 198 7.22 5.61 4.52
N GLY A 199 7.98 4.99 5.45
CA GLY A 199 7.45 4.00 6.39
C GLY A 199 6.35 4.58 7.28
N TYR A 200 6.54 5.81 7.78
CA TYR A 200 5.53 6.50 8.57
C TYR A 200 4.24 6.77 7.77
N GLU A 201 4.34 7.22 6.51
CA GLU A 201 3.17 7.43 5.65
C GLU A 201 2.38 6.14 5.40
N ILE A 202 3.08 5.00 5.20
CA ILE A 202 2.42 3.70 5.03
C ILE A 202 1.72 3.29 6.33
N LEU A 203 2.42 3.40 7.47
CA LEU A 203 1.88 3.04 8.77
C LEU A 203 0.67 3.90 9.15
N LYS A 204 0.74 5.21 8.87
CA LYS A 204 -0.37 6.12 9.09
C LYS A 204 -1.60 5.73 8.27
N ASN A 205 -1.44 5.54 6.95
CA ASN A 205 -2.56 5.16 6.08
C ASN A 205 -3.19 3.83 6.51
N ALA A 206 -2.37 2.83 6.85
CA ALA A 206 -2.85 1.55 7.36
C ALA A 206 -3.58 1.70 8.71
N SER A 207 -3.05 2.55 9.60
CA SER A 207 -3.70 2.87 10.87
C SER A 207 -5.07 3.53 10.65
N ASP A 208 -5.16 4.51 9.71
CA ASP A 208 -6.40 5.22 9.39
C ASP A 208 -7.52 4.23 8.98
N VAL A 209 -7.18 3.19 8.21
CA VAL A 209 -8.14 2.12 7.84
C VAL A 209 -8.56 1.28 9.05
N LEU A 210 -7.62 0.95 9.96
CA LEU A 210 -7.92 0.10 11.12
C LEU A 210 -8.75 0.82 12.18
N VAL A 211 -8.60 2.15 12.31
CA VAL A 211 -9.35 2.98 13.28
C VAL A 211 -10.59 3.64 12.67
N ASP A 212 -11.03 3.13 11.51
CA ASP A 212 -12.28 3.53 10.86
C ASP A 212 -12.35 5.04 10.54
N THR A 213 -11.26 5.61 10.02
CA THR A 213 -11.22 7.01 9.57
C THR A 213 -12.16 7.22 8.37
N VAL A 214 -12.76 8.39 8.27
CA VAL A 214 -13.68 8.78 7.18
C VAL A 214 -13.00 8.58 5.81
N CYS A 215 -13.68 7.85 4.92
CA CYS A 215 -13.14 7.43 3.61
C CYS A 215 -13.74 8.19 2.42
N LEU A 216 -14.95 8.78 2.57
CA LEU A 216 -15.66 9.50 1.53
C LEU A 216 -16.04 10.90 2.00
N ASP A 217 -16.18 11.80 1.04
CA ASP A 217 -16.70 13.15 1.27
C ASP A 217 -18.17 13.10 1.67
N THR A 218 -18.47 13.42 2.94
CA THR A 218 -19.84 13.36 3.48
C THR A 218 -20.79 14.33 2.80
N PRO A 219 -20.43 15.58 2.43
CA PRO A 219 -21.26 16.46 1.62
C PRO A 219 -21.67 15.86 0.27
N ALA A 220 -20.81 15.10 -0.39
CA ALA A 220 -21.17 14.46 -1.65
C ALA A 220 -22.22 13.36 -1.46
N ILE A 221 -22.13 12.60 -0.37
CA ILE A 221 -23.16 11.59 0.00
C ILE A 221 -24.49 12.29 0.30
N GLU A 222 -24.46 13.34 1.11
CA GLU A 222 -25.63 14.13 1.47
C GLU A 222 -26.34 14.68 0.22
N PHE A 223 -25.58 15.18 -0.75
CA PHE A 223 -26.13 15.66 -2.03
C PHE A 223 -26.87 14.55 -2.79
N VAL A 224 -26.32 13.35 -2.83
CA VAL A 224 -26.94 12.19 -3.50
C VAL A 224 -28.25 11.81 -2.78
N VAL A 225 -28.23 11.69 -1.45
CA VAL A 225 -29.42 11.33 -0.65
C VAL A 225 -30.54 12.37 -0.81
N ASN A 226 -30.20 13.66 -0.70
CA ASN A 226 -31.17 14.75 -0.82
C ASN A 226 -31.79 14.88 -2.24
N SER A 227 -31.20 14.24 -3.25
CA SER A 227 -31.73 14.18 -4.61
C SER A 227 -32.81 13.09 -4.81
N ILE A 228 -33.12 12.30 -3.77
CA ILE A 228 -34.06 11.18 -3.83
C ILE A 228 -35.44 11.68 -3.31
N GLU A 229 -36.46 11.47 -4.11
CA GLU A 229 -37.83 11.86 -3.75
C GLU A 229 -38.29 11.10 -2.50
N GLY A 230 -38.84 11.84 -1.55
CA GLY A 230 -39.31 11.32 -0.26
C GLY A 230 -38.28 11.41 0.87
N ALA A 231 -36.98 11.55 0.59
CA ALA A 231 -36.00 11.91 1.58
C ALA A 231 -36.11 13.39 1.96
N LYS A 232 -36.23 13.68 3.26
CA LYS A 232 -36.37 15.06 3.81
C LYS A 232 -35.03 15.61 4.32
N GLY A 233 -33.98 14.78 4.36
CA GLY A 233 -32.67 15.12 4.81
C GLY A 233 -31.91 13.86 5.26
N CYS A 234 -30.63 14.02 5.49
CA CYS A 234 -29.81 12.96 6.10
C CYS A 234 -28.81 13.56 7.09
N HIS A 235 -28.37 12.73 8.04
CA HIS A 235 -27.38 13.09 9.06
C HIS A 235 -26.66 11.83 9.58
N ASN A 236 -25.73 12.00 10.51
CA ASN A 236 -24.94 10.89 11.07
C ASN A 236 -24.28 10.01 9.99
N ILE A 237 -23.81 10.63 8.90
CA ILE A 237 -23.11 9.92 7.82
C ILE A 237 -21.75 9.48 8.34
N ARG A 238 -21.52 8.18 8.38
CA ARG A 238 -20.27 7.56 8.80
C ARG A 238 -19.77 6.61 7.74
N THR A 239 -18.48 6.71 7.42
CA THR A 239 -17.85 5.82 6.46
C THR A 239 -16.62 5.19 7.08
N ARG A 240 -16.32 3.94 6.72
CA ARG A 240 -15.12 3.21 7.15
C ARG A 240 -14.69 2.23 6.06
N GLY A 241 -13.45 1.78 6.11
CA GLY A 241 -12.94 0.75 5.21
C GLY A 241 -11.69 1.15 4.46
N SER A 242 -11.43 0.51 3.33
CA SER A 242 -10.28 0.73 2.47
C SER A 242 -10.70 1.30 1.11
N MET A 243 -9.73 1.71 0.27
CA MET A 243 -9.98 2.38 -1.02
C MET A 243 -10.99 1.69 -1.94
N ASN A 244 -11.12 0.37 -1.86
CA ASN A 244 -11.99 -0.45 -2.71
C ASN A 244 -13.07 -1.23 -1.94
N SER A 245 -13.24 -0.96 -0.65
CA SER A 245 -14.20 -1.68 0.21
C SER A 245 -14.64 -0.76 1.34
N ILE A 246 -15.62 0.11 1.05
CA ILE A 246 -16.14 1.11 1.97
C ILE A 246 -17.50 0.65 2.50
N TYR A 247 -17.68 0.79 3.79
CA TYR A 247 -18.96 0.62 4.51
C TYR A 247 -19.49 1.98 4.88
N LEU A 248 -20.77 2.18 4.70
CA LEU A 248 -21.47 3.44 4.94
C LEU A 248 -22.67 3.22 5.87
N ASP A 249 -22.73 3.99 6.94
CA ASP A 249 -23.92 4.10 7.79
C ASP A 249 -24.45 5.52 7.67
N LEU A 250 -25.78 5.69 7.55
CA LEU A 250 -26.40 7.01 7.53
C LEU A 250 -27.83 6.96 8.08
N HIS A 251 -28.31 8.09 8.58
CA HIS A 251 -29.68 8.29 8.98
C HIS A 251 -30.42 9.16 7.95
N ILE A 252 -31.64 8.80 7.62
CA ILE A 252 -32.49 9.57 6.71
C ILE A 252 -33.75 10.01 7.43
N LEU A 253 -34.23 11.19 7.09
CA LEU A 253 -35.50 11.73 7.55
C LEU A 253 -36.58 11.50 6.48
N VAL A 254 -37.69 10.90 6.88
CA VAL A 254 -38.89 10.69 6.02
C VAL A 254 -40.16 11.28 6.66
N ASP A 255 -41.24 11.37 5.90
CA ASP A 255 -42.51 11.82 6.46
C ASP A 255 -42.98 10.89 7.60
N LYS A 256 -43.34 11.48 8.75
CA LYS A 256 -43.75 10.72 9.94
C LYS A 256 -44.97 9.83 9.74
N ASN A 257 -45.81 10.13 8.74
CA ASN A 257 -47.02 9.38 8.42
C ASN A 257 -46.77 8.36 7.28
N MET A 258 -45.55 8.24 6.79
CA MET A 258 -45.20 7.31 5.73
C MET A 258 -45.32 5.86 6.21
N SER A 259 -45.77 4.97 5.33
CA SER A 259 -45.77 3.53 5.63
C SER A 259 -44.37 2.99 5.74
N ILE A 260 -44.17 1.90 6.51
CA ILE A 260 -42.87 1.20 6.59
C ILE A 260 -42.42 0.75 5.18
N GLU A 261 -43.36 0.27 4.36
CA GLU A 261 -43.09 -0.19 3.00
C GLU A 261 -42.55 0.96 2.12
N ASP A 262 -43.17 2.12 2.16
CA ASP A 262 -42.72 3.27 1.38
C ASP A 262 -41.39 3.81 1.86
N SER A 263 -41.18 3.86 3.17
CA SER A 263 -39.90 4.32 3.73
C SER A 263 -38.75 3.36 3.42
N HIS A 264 -39.01 2.04 3.41
CA HIS A 264 -38.04 1.05 3.01
C HIS A 264 -37.66 1.16 1.54
N ARG A 265 -38.63 1.42 0.65
CA ARG A 265 -38.40 1.68 -0.76
C ARG A 265 -37.48 2.90 -1.01
N ILE A 266 -37.63 3.96 -0.18
CA ILE A 266 -36.72 5.12 -0.23
C ILE A 266 -35.28 4.67 0.16
N ALA A 267 -35.13 3.86 1.21
CA ALA A 267 -33.83 3.34 1.63
C ALA A 267 -33.16 2.50 0.52
N ASP A 268 -33.92 1.62 -0.13
CA ASP A 268 -33.42 0.81 -1.26
C ASP A 268 -32.95 1.69 -2.43
N ASN A 269 -33.72 2.75 -2.76
CA ASN A 269 -33.34 3.71 -3.81
C ASN A 269 -32.06 4.48 -3.45
N ILE A 270 -31.87 4.82 -2.17
CA ILE A 270 -30.65 5.45 -1.66
C ILE A 270 -29.47 4.50 -1.81
N GLU A 271 -29.63 3.25 -1.39
CA GLU A 271 -28.56 2.24 -1.51
C GLU A 271 -28.13 2.05 -2.97
N GLU A 272 -29.10 1.87 -3.87
CA GLU A 272 -28.81 1.67 -5.31
C GLU A 272 -28.08 2.87 -5.90
N LYS A 273 -28.55 4.09 -5.60
CA LYS A 273 -27.98 5.31 -6.14
C LYS A 273 -26.57 5.57 -5.59
N ILE A 274 -26.34 5.39 -4.30
CA ILE A 274 -25.02 5.55 -3.69
C ILE A 274 -24.04 4.51 -4.25
N LYS A 275 -24.42 3.23 -4.37
CA LYS A 275 -23.57 2.19 -4.96
C LYS A 275 -23.23 2.47 -6.43
N LYS A 276 -24.11 3.16 -7.15
CA LYS A 276 -23.86 3.57 -8.54
C LYS A 276 -22.90 4.75 -8.62
N GLU A 277 -23.06 5.76 -7.77
CA GLU A 277 -22.20 6.97 -7.75
C GLU A 277 -20.83 6.69 -7.10
N PHE A 278 -20.79 5.81 -6.10
CA PHE A 278 -19.58 5.43 -5.36
C PHE A 278 -19.35 3.92 -5.46
N PRO A 279 -18.75 3.41 -6.55
CA PRO A 279 -18.58 1.96 -6.77
C PRO A 279 -17.71 1.25 -5.71
N SER A 280 -16.91 1.99 -4.92
CA SER A 280 -16.14 1.47 -3.80
C SER A 280 -16.98 1.15 -2.55
N VAL A 281 -18.23 1.61 -2.49
CA VAL A 281 -19.15 1.31 -1.38
C VAL A 281 -19.72 -0.09 -1.57
N VAL A 282 -19.37 -0.98 -0.65
CA VAL A 282 -19.75 -2.39 -0.70
C VAL A 282 -20.99 -2.69 0.13
N ASP A 283 -21.22 -1.90 1.18
CA ASP A 283 -22.34 -2.09 2.08
C ASP A 283 -22.85 -0.77 2.65
N ILE A 284 -24.17 -0.67 2.84
CA ILE A 284 -24.82 0.56 3.34
C ILE A 284 -25.88 0.14 4.36
N VAL A 285 -25.85 0.82 5.49
CA VAL A 285 -26.93 0.73 6.49
C VAL A 285 -27.68 2.06 6.53
N VAL A 286 -28.94 2.03 6.15
CA VAL A 286 -29.82 3.21 6.16
C VAL A 286 -30.74 3.11 7.37
N HIS A 287 -30.56 4.00 8.35
CA HIS A 287 -31.45 4.14 9.48
C HIS A 287 -32.55 5.16 9.16
N ILE A 288 -33.78 4.75 9.22
CA ILE A 288 -34.96 5.58 8.86
C ILE A 288 -35.51 6.25 10.11
N GLU A 289 -35.66 7.57 10.07
CA GLU A 289 -36.21 8.37 11.17
C GLU A 289 -37.37 9.25 10.69
N PRO A 290 -38.41 9.45 11.52
CA PRO A 290 -39.49 10.36 11.19
C PRO A 290 -39.01 11.81 11.25
N ASN A 291 -39.33 12.63 10.24
CA ASN A 291 -39.05 14.06 10.26
C ASN A 291 -39.98 14.73 11.27
N THR A 292 -39.49 15.00 12.47
CA THR A 292 -40.16 15.72 13.54
C THR A 292 -39.40 17.00 13.83
N LEU A 293 -40.12 18.09 14.17
CA LEU A 293 -39.56 19.44 14.40
C LEU A 293 -38.56 19.53 15.57
N ASN A 294 -38.17 18.40 16.19
CA ASN A 294 -37.32 18.33 17.38
C ASN A 294 -35.95 17.60 17.12
N HIS A 295 -35.46 17.53 15.86
CA HIS A 295 -34.13 17.06 15.57
C HIS A 295 -33.21 18.15 15.04
#